data_f699f9ba1102944109f103b4e1d6abfa
#
_entry.id   f699f9ba1102944109f103b4e1d6abfa
#
_cell.length_a   1.000
_cell.length_b   1.000
_cell.length_c   1.000
_cell.angle_alpha   90.00
_cell.angle_beta   90.00
_cell.angle_gamma   90.00
#
_symmetry.space_group_name_H-M   'P 1'
#
loop_
_entity.id
_entity.type
_entity.pdbx_description
1 polymer ?
#
loop_
_entity_poly.entity_id
_entity_poly.type
_entity_poly.pdbx_seq_one_letter_code
_entity_poly.pdbx_strand_id
1 'polypeptide(L)'
;MPSSQACGRPASDASDIIDPASREIARLIAVLGHDLKQPLQIAMLFIERALQDDLATPAAHRLSVAMKALGRLDLELSELACSSPYNANAASLDQAVDLEQVLDKVDRDWTEYAHATGVQLIIDKPVTAVRSNSTMLQSILRNLIGNAVKFSRRGGCVSVRCHLDGPSVTIEIIDNGRGISDADLCRIFDAFQRGDKVGETAGLGLGLYIVRETAHLLRHPITVRSVEGEGSTFSVVLPRYLD
;
A
#
# COMPACT_ATOMS: atom_id res chain seq x y z
N MET A 1 4.56 22.69 31.70
CA MET A 1 5.25 22.28 30.49
C MET A 1 5.61 20.82 30.61
N PRO A 2 4.89 19.86 30.03
CA PRO A 2 5.37 18.48 29.92
C PRO A 2 6.00 18.30 28.54
N SER A 3 7.24 17.86 28.54
CA SER A 3 8.08 17.55 27.39
C SER A 3 7.54 16.35 26.67
N SER A 4 7.11 16.52 25.43
CA SER A 4 6.81 15.47 24.47
C SER A 4 8.10 14.71 24.15
N GLN A 5 8.29 13.54 24.78
CA GLN A 5 9.31 12.58 24.36
C GLN A 5 8.78 11.85 23.11
N ALA A 6 9.31 12.24 21.97
CA ALA A 6 9.16 11.49 20.74
C ALA A 6 9.81 10.09 20.93
N CYS A 7 8.99 9.03 20.95
CA CYS A 7 9.46 7.67 20.89
C CYS A 7 9.90 7.36 19.45
N GLY A 8 11.02 7.94 19.05
CA GLY A 8 11.73 7.64 17.82
C GLY A 8 12.63 6.42 18.03
N ARG A 9 12.07 5.21 18.07
CA ARG A 9 12.86 3.99 17.88
C ARG A 9 12.95 3.72 16.39
N PRO A 10 14.16 3.69 15.81
CA PRO A 10 14.33 3.13 14.47
C PRO A 10 13.96 1.65 14.52
N ALA A 11 13.21 1.18 13.52
CA ALA A 11 12.84 -0.22 13.34
C ALA A 11 14.05 -1.13 13.04
N SER A 12 15.29 -0.66 13.25
CA SER A 12 16.53 -1.33 12.87
C SER A 12 17.13 -2.24 13.96
N ASP A 13 16.57 -2.35 15.16
CA ASP A 13 17.14 -3.20 16.22
C ASP A 13 16.33 -4.47 16.53
N ALA A 14 15.38 -4.83 15.69
CA ALA A 14 14.80 -6.16 15.68
C ALA A 14 15.45 -7.01 14.58
N SER A 15 16.74 -7.28 14.70
CA SER A 15 17.43 -8.38 14.01
C SER A 15 17.03 -9.69 14.70
N ASP A 16 15.76 -10.06 14.62
CA ASP A 16 15.33 -11.37 15.07
C ASP A 16 14.34 -11.98 14.08
N ILE A 17 14.89 -12.99 13.37
CA ILE A 17 14.24 -14.23 13.00
C ILE A 17 12.77 -14.04 12.63
N ILE A 18 12.54 -13.60 11.39
CA ILE A 18 11.22 -13.81 10.78
C ILE A 18 10.94 -15.30 10.94
N ASP A 19 9.93 -15.60 11.76
CA ASP A 19 9.49 -16.96 12.01
C ASP A 19 9.32 -17.70 10.69
N PRO A 20 9.96 -18.88 10.50
CA PRO A 20 9.81 -19.69 9.28
C PRO A 20 8.36 -19.93 8.90
N ALA A 21 7.44 -20.00 9.86
CA ALA A 21 6.01 -20.13 9.63
C ALA A 21 5.42 -18.88 8.95
N SER A 22 5.84 -17.68 9.31
CA SER A 22 5.39 -16.44 8.67
C SER A 22 5.86 -16.33 7.21
N ARG A 23 7.07 -16.83 6.91
CA ARG A 23 7.59 -16.91 5.52
C ARG A 23 6.80 -17.90 4.68
N GLU A 24 6.48 -19.06 5.23
CA GLU A 24 5.71 -20.10 4.53
C GLU A 24 4.27 -19.62 4.27
N ILE A 25 3.65 -18.94 5.23
CA ILE A 25 2.34 -18.33 5.06
C ILE A 25 2.37 -17.27 3.95
N ALA A 26 3.35 -16.38 3.92
CA ALA A 26 3.48 -15.36 2.87
C ALA A 26 3.66 -16.01 1.49
N ARG A 27 4.42 -17.10 1.38
CA ARG A 27 4.59 -17.86 0.15
C ARG A 27 3.31 -18.54 -0.30
N LEU A 28 2.59 -19.18 0.62
CA LEU A 28 1.29 -19.82 0.34
C LEU A 28 0.26 -18.78 -0.11
N ILE A 29 0.21 -17.62 0.51
CA ILE A 29 -0.68 -16.53 0.14
C ILE A 29 -0.35 -16.00 -1.27
N ALA A 30 0.93 -15.88 -1.63
CA ALA A 30 1.34 -15.44 -2.95
C ALA A 30 0.92 -16.43 -4.05
N VAL A 31 1.09 -17.73 -3.81
CA VAL A 31 0.66 -18.80 -4.74
C VAL A 31 -0.86 -18.83 -4.84
N LEU A 32 -1.56 -18.85 -3.71
CA LEU A 32 -3.03 -18.84 -3.67
C LEU A 32 -3.61 -17.54 -4.27
N GLY A 33 -2.94 -16.41 -4.09
CA GLY A 33 -3.34 -15.13 -4.69
C GLY A 33 -3.34 -15.19 -6.21
N HIS A 34 -2.33 -15.80 -6.82
CA HIS A 34 -2.27 -16.01 -8.27
C HIS A 34 -3.40 -16.95 -8.76
N ASP A 35 -3.61 -18.07 -8.07
CA ASP A 35 -4.59 -19.09 -8.47
C ASP A 35 -6.05 -18.62 -8.24
N LEU A 36 -6.28 -17.72 -7.28
CA LEU A 36 -7.59 -17.11 -7.05
C LEU A 36 -7.86 -15.93 -8.00
N LYS A 37 -6.83 -15.24 -8.47
CA LYS A 37 -6.96 -14.11 -9.39
C LYS A 37 -7.57 -14.53 -10.73
N GLN A 38 -7.19 -15.68 -11.24
CA GLN A 38 -7.67 -16.19 -12.53
C GLN A 38 -9.19 -16.43 -12.58
N PRO A 39 -9.83 -17.20 -11.66
CA PRO A 39 -11.29 -17.36 -11.65
C PRO A 39 -12.02 -16.04 -11.35
N LEU A 40 -11.40 -15.15 -10.58
CA LEU A 40 -11.95 -13.82 -10.29
C LEU A 40 -12.04 -12.96 -11.56
N GLN A 41 -10.99 -12.90 -12.36
CA GLN A 41 -10.97 -12.17 -13.64
C GLN A 41 -11.99 -12.73 -14.63
N ILE A 42 -12.18 -14.06 -14.64
CA ILE A 42 -13.21 -14.72 -15.46
C ILE A 42 -14.61 -14.28 -14.99
N ALA A 43 -14.88 -14.27 -13.68
CA ALA A 43 -16.15 -13.82 -13.13
C ALA A 43 -16.43 -12.35 -13.47
N MET A 44 -15.42 -11.47 -13.36
CA MET A 44 -15.53 -10.07 -13.76
C MET A 44 -15.90 -9.90 -15.23
N LEU A 45 -15.26 -10.66 -16.13
CA LEU A 45 -15.54 -10.62 -17.56
C LEU A 45 -17.00 -11.02 -17.88
N PHE A 46 -17.53 -12.05 -17.21
CA PHE A 46 -18.91 -12.48 -17.42
C PHE A 46 -19.92 -11.45 -16.87
N ILE A 47 -19.61 -10.79 -15.77
CA ILE A 47 -20.46 -9.72 -15.21
C ILE A 47 -20.41 -8.49 -16.15
N GLU A 48 -19.25 -8.11 -16.67
CA GLU A 48 -19.13 -7.02 -17.67
C GLU A 48 -20.00 -7.29 -18.90
N ARG A 49 -19.92 -8.51 -19.43
CA ARG A 49 -20.77 -8.90 -20.57
C ARG A 49 -22.25 -8.84 -20.22
N ALA A 50 -22.65 -9.36 -19.05
CA ALA A 50 -24.04 -9.29 -18.62
C ALA A 50 -24.54 -7.85 -18.40
N LEU A 51 -23.66 -6.91 -18.06
CA LEU A 51 -24.00 -5.48 -17.95
C LEU A 51 -24.17 -4.79 -19.32
N GLN A 52 -23.62 -5.37 -20.39
CA GLN A 52 -23.82 -4.88 -21.77
C GLN A 52 -25.17 -5.35 -22.36
N ASP A 53 -25.81 -6.37 -21.77
CA ASP A 53 -27.14 -6.80 -22.15
C ASP A 53 -28.19 -5.84 -21.59
N ASP A 54 -29.37 -5.78 -22.23
CA ASP A 54 -30.49 -4.89 -21.81
C ASP A 54 -31.17 -5.42 -20.54
N LEU A 55 -30.51 -5.18 -19.40
CA LEU A 55 -30.95 -5.67 -18.09
C LEU A 55 -31.91 -4.69 -17.41
N ALA A 56 -32.90 -5.22 -16.71
CA ALA A 56 -33.74 -4.42 -15.81
C ALA A 56 -32.85 -3.69 -14.77
N THR A 57 -33.12 -2.40 -14.53
CA THR A 57 -32.33 -1.50 -13.66
C THR A 57 -31.91 -2.12 -12.31
N PRO A 58 -32.73 -2.90 -11.58
CA PRO A 58 -32.31 -3.53 -10.32
C PRO A 58 -31.25 -4.62 -10.51
N ALA A 59 -31.24 -5.31 -11.67
CA ALA A 59 -30.26 -6.35 -11.96
C ALA A 59 -28.90 -5.71 -12.34
N ALA A 60 -28.91 -4.69 -13.19
CA ALA A 60 -27.73 -3.92 -13.55
C ALA A 60 -27.05 -3.29 -12.30
N HIS A 61 -27.85 -2.74 -11.37
CA HIS A 61 -27.31 -2.21 -10.12
C HIS A 61 -26.62 -3.30 -9.26
N ARG A 62 -27.24 -4.48 -9.11
CA ARG A 62 -26.65 -5.59 -8.34
C ARG A 62 -25.35 -6.09 -8.97
N LEU A 63 -25.30 -6.20 -10.29
CA LEU A 63 -24.09 -6.60 -11.01
C LEU A 63 -22.97 -5.54 -10.87
N SER A 64 -23.31 -4.26 -10.93
CA SER A 64 -22.34 -3.16 -10.70
C SER A 64 -21.77 -3.22 -9.28
N VAL A 65 -22.57 -3.53 -8.25
CA VAL A 65 -22.09 -3.73 -6.88
C VAL A 65 -21.17 -4.96 -6.78
N ALA A 66 -21.54 -6.07 -7.43
CA ALA A 66 -20.71 -7.27 -7.48
C ALA A 66 -19.38 -7.01 -8.18
N MET A 67 -19.37 -6.28 -9.31
CA MET A 67 -18.14 -5.87 -10.01
C MET A 67 -17.20 -5.05 -9.12
N LYS A 68 -17.74 -4.10 -8.38
CA LYS A 68 -16.95 -3.30 -7.43
C LYS A 68 -16.34 -4.16 -6.32
N ALA A 69 -17.08 -5.14 -5.80
CA ALA A 69 -16.58 -6.06 -4.78
C ALA A 69 -15.48 -6.98 -5.32
N LEU A 70 -15.66 -7.50 -6.54
CA LEU A 70 -14.67 -8.34 -7.21
C LEU A 70 -13.41 -7.54 -7.58
N GLY A 71 -13.55 -6.31 -8.05
CA GLY A 71 -12.42 -5.42 -8.33
C GLY A 71 -11.57 -5.14 -7.08
N ARG A 72 -12.21 -5.01 -5.91
CA ARG A 72 -11.49 -4.91 -4.63
C ARG A 72 -10.71 -6.19 -4.31
N LEU A 73 -11.30 -7.36 -4.50
CA LEU A 73 -10.62 -8.63 -4.29
C LEU A 73 -9.45 -8.83 -5.25
N ASP A 74 -9.59 -8.43 -6.52
CA ASP A 74 -8.49 -8.49 -7.50
C ASP A 74 -7.32 -7.58 -7.11
N LEU A 75 -7.60 -6.38 -6.59
CA LEU A 75 -6.58 -5.49 -6.04
C LEU A 75 -5.89 -6.11 -4.81
N GLU A 76 -6.65 -6.63 -3.83
CA GLU A 76 -6.11 -7.26 -2.63
C GLU A 76 -5.27 -8.49 -2.96
N LEU A 77 -5.72 -9.35 -3.90
CA LEU A 77 -4.96 -10.50 -4.38
C LEU A 77 -3.71 -10.09 -5.18
N SER A 78 -3.79 -9.03 -5.97
CA SER A 78 -2.66 -8.49 -6.71
C SER A 78 -1.58 -7.95 -5.78
N GLU A 79 -1.98 -7.27 -4.71
CA GLU A 79 -1.08 -6.83 -3.64
C GLU A 79 -0.36 -8.01 -2.99
N LEU A 80 -1.06 -9.10 -2.74
CA LEU A 80 -0.49 -10.33 -2.18
C LEU A 80 0.48 -11.03 -3.16
N ALA A 81 0.12 -11.13 -4.43
CA ALA A 81 0.93 -11.80 -5.45
C ALA A 81 2.20 -11.01 -5.83
N CYS A 82 2.09 -9.67 -5.90
CA CYS A 82 3.24 -8.80 -6.19
C CYS A 82 4.22 -8.69 -5.02
N SER A 83 3.78 -9.01 -3.82
CA SER A 83 4.53 -8.86 -2.58
C SER A 83 5.33 -10.10 -2.20
N SER A 84 5.36 -11.13 -3.05
CA SER A 84 6.22 -12.28 -2.80
C SER A 84 7.68 -11.90 -3.08
N PRO A 85 8.50 -11.71 -2.04
CA PRO A 85 9.92 -11.38 -2.19
C PRO A 85 10.71 -12.52 -2.86
N TYR A 86 10.08 -13.68 -3.07
CA TYR A 86 10.72 -14.89 -3.60
C TYR A 86 10.94 -14.90 -5.12
N ASN A 87 10.30 -14.00 -5.88
CA ASN A 87 10.49 -13.93 -7.34
C ASN A 87 11.52 -12.88 -7.77
N ALA A 88 12.08 -12.11 -6.86
CA ALA A 88 13.12 -11.14 -7.19
C ALA A 88 14.50 -11.80 -7.18
N ASN A 89 15.11 -11.96 -8.36
CA ASN A 89 16.55 -12.21 -8.44
C ASN A 89 17.29 -11.11 -7.69
N ALA A 90 18.23 -11.46 -6.80
CA ALA A 90 19.02 -10.49 -6.01
C ALA A 90 19.66 -9.39 -6.87
N ALA A 91 20.01 -9.71 -8.12
CA ALA A 91 20.54 -8.75 -9.10
C ALA A 91 19.53 -7.67 -9.55
N SER A 92 18.22 -7.86 -9.30
CA SER A 92 17.17 -6.90 -9.67
C SER A 92 16.75 -5.97 -8.52
N LEU A 93 17.35 -6.11 -7.33
CA LEU A 93 16.96 -5.34 -6.14
C LEU A 93 17.62 -3.95 -6.06
N ASP A 94 18.70 -3.73 -6.80
CA ASP A 94 19.50 -2.50 -6.78
C ASP A 94 19.71 -1.96 -8.19
N GLN A 95 18.64 -1.47 -8.79
CA GLN A 95 18.63 -0.89 -10.13
C GLN A 95 18.37 0.61 -10.07
N ALA A 96 18.77 1.34 -11.12
CA ALA A 96 18.32 2.70 -11.33
C ALA A 96 16.83 2.70 -11.69
N VAL A 97 16.00 3.23 -10.82
CA VAL A 97 14.56 3.32 -10.98
C VAL A 97 14.16 4.79 -11.13
N ASP A 98 13.50 5.12 -12.22
CA ASP A 98 12.90 6.42 -12.44
C ASP A 98 11.71 6.59 -11.49
N LEU A 99 11.85 7.48 -10.50
CA LEU A 99 10.85 7.70 -9.47
C LEU A 99 9.59 8.35 -10.03
N GLU A 100 9.72 9.25 -11.00
CA GLU A 100 8.58 9.91 -11.66
C GLU A 100 7.66 8.87 -12.30
N GLN A 101 8.23 7.91 -13.05
CA GLN A 101 7.44 6.85 -13.70
C GLN A 101 6.72 5.93 -12.71
N VAL A 102 7.36 5.64 -11.56
CA VAL A 102 6.72 4.83 -10.51
C VAL A 102 5.54 5.58 -9.90
N LEU A 103 5.74 6.86 -9.56
CA LEU A 103 4.69 7.70 -8.98
C LEU A 103 3.54 7.96 -9.96
N ASP A 104 3.82 8.11 -11.24
CA ASP A 104 2.80 8.23 -12.29
C ASP A 104 1.91 6.99 -12.40
N LYS A 105 2.47 5.80 -12.26
CA LYS A 105 1.67 4.57 -12.27
C LYS A 105 0.76 4.51 -11.05
N VAL A 106 1.31 4.79 -9.86
CA VAL A 106 0.55 4.76 -8.61
C VAL A 106 -0.54 5.83 -8.59
N ASP A 107 -0.27 7.02 -9.13
CA ASP A 107 -1.26 8.09 -9.28
C ASP A 107 -2.46 7.63 -10.12
N ARG A 108 -2.21 7.08 -11.30
CA ARG A 108 -3.27 6.53 -12.17
C ARG A 108 -4.10 5.45 -11.47
N ASP A 109 -3.45 4.59 -10.68
CA ASP A 109 -4.13 3.49 -9.99
C ASP A 109 -5.09 4.00 -8.90
N TRP A 110 -4.78 5.13 -8.26
CA TRP A 110 -5.52 5.59 -7.08
C TRP A 110 -6.38 6.83 -7.29
N THR A 111 -6.14 7.64 -8.34
CA THR A 111 -6.86 8.90 -8.59
C THR A 111 -8.37 8.69 -8.71
N GLU A 112 -8.82 7.71 -9.51
CA GLU A 112 -10.26 7.45 -9.67
C GLU A 112 -10.92 6.98 -8.37
N TYR A 113 -10.23 6.11 -7.61
CA TYR A 113 -10.74 5.62 -6.33
C TYR A 113 -10.80 6.74 -5.28
N ALA A 114 -9.76 7.57 -5.18
CA ALA A 114 -9.74 8.73 -4.29
C ALA A 114 -10.89 9.69 -4.62
N HIS A 115 -11.07 10.01 -5.91
CA HIS A 115 -12.17 10.86 -6.35
C HIS A 115 -13.56 10.25 -6.00
N ALA A 116 -13.75 8.95 -6.25
CA ALA A 116 -15.01 8.25 -5.94
C ALA A 116 -15.33 8.22 -4.44
N THR A 117 -14.29 8.20 -3.58
CA THR A 117 -14.43 8.26 -2.11
C THR A 117 -14.52 9.68 -1.57
N GLY A 118 -14.34 10.69 -2.43
CA GLY A 118 -14.35 12.11 -2.07
C GLY A 118 -13.09 12.55 -1.32
N VAL A 119 -11.96 11.89 -1.57
CA VAL A 119 -10.64 12.23 -1.03
C VAL A 119 -9.81 12.91 -2.12
N GLN A 120 -9.17 14.03 -1.80
CA GLN A 120 -8.22 14.68 -2.69
C GLN A 120 -6.87 13.97 -2.60
N LEU A 121 -6.33 13.52 -3.74
CA LEU A 121 -4.99 12.94 -3.83
C LEU A 121 -4.06 13.91 -4.55
N ILE A 122 -2.91 14.21 -3.94
CA ILE A 122 -1.89 15.10 -4.50
C ILE A 122 -0.55 14.36 -4.43
N ILE A 123 0.13 14.20 -5.56
CA ILE A 123 1.41 13.47 -5.63
C ILE A 123 2.48 14.35 -6.28
N ASP A 124 3.54 14.63 -5.51
CA ASP A 124 4.76 15.25 -6.06
C ASP A 124 5.53 14.21 -6.88
N LYS A 125 6.00 14.61 -8.06
CA LYS A 125 6.69 13.74 -9.01
C LYS A 125 8.04 14.34 -9.39
N PRO A 126 9.07 14.18 -8.54
CA PRO A 126 10.39 14.72 -8.83
C PRO A 126 11.07 13.92 -9.95
N VAL A 127 11.75 14.61 -10.84
CA VAL A 127 12.59 13.99 -11.87
C VAL A 127 13.89 13.54 -11.22
N THR A 128 13.93 12.31 -10.75
CA THR A 128 15.12 11.72 -10.10
C THR A 128 15.09 10.20 -10.20
N ALA A 129 16.26 9.59 -10.19
CA ALA A 129 16.41 8.14 -10.10
C ALA A 129 16.80 7.71 -8.69
N VAL A 130 16.31 6.55 -8.27
CA VAL A 130 16.62 5.93 -6.98
C VAL A 130 17.15 4.52 -7.18
N ARG A 131 17.95 4.01 -6.24
CA ARG A 131 18.41 2.62 -6.23
C ARG A 131 17.35 1.75 -5.58
N SER A 132 16.66 0.92 -6.38
CA SER A 132 15.54 0.12 -5.91
C SER A 132 15.15 -0.97 -6.93
N ASN A 133 14.02 -1.62 -6.70
CA ASN A 133 13.29 -2.42 -7.66
C ASN A 133 11.95 -1.75 -7.98
N SER A 134 11.68 -1.46 -9.24
CA SER A 134 10.50 -0.69 -9.67
C SER A 134 9.18 -1.34 -9.22
N THR A 135 9.03 -2.65 -9.39
CA THR A 135 7.80 -3.38 -9.02
C THR A 135 7.59 -3.39 -7.51
N MET A 136 8.65 -3.64 -6.76
CA MET A 136 8.58 -3.70 -5.29
C MET A 136 8.34 -2.33 -4.67
N LEU A 137 9.00 -1.28 -5.20
CA LEU A 137 8.76 0.10 -4.78
C LEU A 137 7.31 0.53 -5.09
N GLN A 138 6.81 0.18 -6.28
CA GLN A 138 5.42 0.42 -6.65
C GLN A 138 4.46 -0.27 -5.68
N SER A 139 4.73 -1.52 -5.26
CA SER A 139 3.92 -2.24 -4.26
C SER A 139 3.90 -1.52 -2.91
N ILE A 140 5.06 -1.06 -2.40
CA ILE A 140 5.13 -0.27 -1.17
C ILE A 140 4.23 0.98 -1.26
N LEU A 141 4.41 1.78 -2.33
CA LEU A 141 3.68 3.03 -2.48
C LEU A 141 2.18 2.82 -2.67
N ARG A 142 1.76 1.81 -3.43
CA ARG A 142 0.35 1.45 -3.60
C ARG A 142 -0.32 1.10 -2.28
N ASN A 143 0.33 0.29 -1.44
CA ASN A 143 -0.18 -0.09 -0.13
C ASN A 143 -0.30 1.12 0.81
N LEU A 144 0.72 1.96 0.87
CA LEU A 144 0.71 3.14 1.74
C LEU A 144 -0.32 4.18 1.29
N ILE A 145 -0.36 4.51 -0.01
CA ILE A 145 -1.33 5.47 -0.56
C ILE A 145 -2.76 4.91 -0.47
N GLY A 146 -2.93 3.61 -0.77
CA GLY A 146 -4.23 2.94 -0.61
C GLY A 146 -4.75 3.00 0.81
N ASN A 147 -3.91 2.77 1.81
CA ASN A 147 -4.28 2.92 3.22
C ASN A 147 -4.61 4.38 3.55
N ALA A 148 -3.82 5.34 3.10
CA ALA A 148 -4.07 6.76 3.31
C ALA A 148 -5.44 7.19 2.75
N VAL A 149 -5.77 6.80 1.52
CA VAL A 149 -7.09 7.09 0.91
C VAL A 149 -8.22 6.39 1.66
N LYS A 150 -8.04 5.10 1.99
CA LYS A 150 -9.04 4.26 2.65
C LYS A 150 -9.41 4.76 4.05
N PHE A 151 -8.44 5.28 4.80
CA PHE A 151 -8.66 5.74 6.17
C PHE A 151 -8.85 7.24 6.30
N SER A 152 -8.76 7.98 5.19
CA SER A 152 -9.14 9.39 5.12
C SER A 152 -10.64 9.59 5.22
N ARG A 153 -11.05 10.76 5.71
CA ARG A 153 -12.47 11.15 5.77
C ARG A 153 -12.91 11.67 4.40
N ARG A 154 -14.20 11.58 4.11
CA ARG A 154 -14.77 12.25 2.94
C ARG A 154 -14.49 13.75 3.01
N GLY A 155 -13.99 14.35 1.93
CA GLY A 155 -13.48 15.73 1.91
C GLY A 155 -12.06 15.86 2.45
N GLY A 156 -11.41 14.75 2.81
CA GLY A 156 -10.02 14.72 3.26
C GLY A 156 -9.02 14.86 2.11
N CYS A 157 -7.74 14.92 2.49
CA CYS A 157 -6.62 15.06 1.56
C CYS A 157 -5.53 14.05 1.90
N VAL A 158 -5.01 13.41 0.86
CA VAL A 158 -3.78 12.59 0.89
C VAL A 158 -2.72 13.30 0.07
N SER A 159 -1.56 13.56 0.66
CA SER A 159 -0.45 14.23 0.01
C SER A 159 0.79 13.33 0.02
N VAL A 160 1.34 13.06 -1.16
CA VAL A 160 2.63 12.38 -1.32
C VAL A 160 3.69 13.42 -1.62
N ARG A 161 4.64 13.61 -0.71
CA ARG A 161 5.72 14.58 -0.83
C ARG A 161 7.06 13.88 -1.00
N CYS A 162 7.92 14.45 -1.82
CA CYS A 162 9.25 13.93 -2.07
C CYS A 162 10.30 14.96 -1.68
N HIS A 163 11.14 14.61 -0.70
CA HIS A 163 12.26 15.43 -0.23
C HIS A 163 13.57 14.85 -0.73
N LEU A 164 14.36 15.66 -1.43
CA LEU A 164 15.68 15.27 -1.93
C LEU A 164 16.73 15.74 -0.93
N ASP A 165 17.27 14.82 -0.12
CA ASP A 165 18.24 15.10 0.92
C ASP A 165 19.60 14.49 0.57
N GLY A 166 20.40 15.20 -0.26
CA GLY A 166 21.72 14.76 -0.70
C GLY A 166 21.70 13.37 -1.36
N PRO A 167 22.24 12.30 -0.72
CA PRO A 167 22.31 10.96 -1.29
C PRO A 167 21.00 10.17 -1.18
N SER A 168 19.96 10.73 -0.60
CA SER A 168 18.68 10.04 -0.38
C SER A 168 17.48 10.84 -0.87
N VAL A 169 16.38 10.13 -1.10
CA VAL A 169 15.05 10.69 -1.34
C VAL A 169 14.13 10.14 -0.26
N THR A 170 13.45 11.03 0.46
CA THR A 170 12.41 10.66 1.42
C THR A 170 11.05 10.89 0.78
N ILE A 171 10.24 9.84 0.68
CA ILE A 171 8.84 9.93 0.24
C ILE A 171 7.97 9.90 1.48
N GLU A 172 7.15 10.93 1.67
CA GLU A 172 6.18 11.04 2.75
C GLU A 172 4.77 10.90 2.22
N ILE A 173 3.99 9.97 2.75
CA ILE A 173 2.57 9.80 2.49
C ILE A 173 1.82 10.31 3.72
N ILE A 174 1.13 11.44 3.55
CA ILE A 174 0.49 12.21 4.61
C ILE A 174 -1.02 12.15 4.40
N ASP A 175 -1.76 11.69 5.40
CA ASP A 175 -3.22 11.72 5.43
C ASP A 175 -3.75 12.54 6.61
N ASN A 176 -4.94 13.07 6.47
CA ASN A 176 -5.70 13.71 7.55
C ASN A 176 -6.86 12.83 8.01
N GLY A 177 -6.64 11.53 8.04
CA GLY A 177 -7.62 10.53 8.38
C GLY A 177 -7.87 10.38 9.88
N ARG A 178 -8.26 9.17 10.27
CA ARG A 178 -8.57 8.85 11.67
C ARG A 178 -7.33 8.77 12.57
N GLY A 179 -6.13 8.70 12.00
CA GLY A 179 -4.90 8.41 12.73
C GLY A 179 -4.85 6.99 13.30
N ILE A 180 -3.80 6.71 14.05
CA ILE A 180 -3.48 5.41 14.64
C ILE A 180 -3.19 5.65 16.12
N SER A 181 -3.78 4.84 17.00
CA SER A 181 -3.53 4.92 18.44
C SER A 181 -2.09 4.45 18.78
N ASP A 182 -1.51 4.95 19.87
CA ASP A 182 -0.20 4.51 20.34
C ASP A 182 -0.15 2.98 20.60
N ALA A 183 -1.25 2.41 21.06
CA ALA A 183 -1.36 0.97 21.29
C ALA A 183 -1.28 0.15 19.98
N ASP A 184 -1.85 0.69 18.89
CA ASP A 184 -1.83 0.04 17.60
C ASP A 184 -0.50 0.27 16.84
N LEU A 185 0.16 1.44 17.02
CA LEU A 185 1.41 1.78 16.34
C LEU A 185 2.50 0.71 16.49
N CYS A 186 2.53 0.00 17.62
CA CYS A 186 3.49 -1.08 17.85
C CYS A 186 3.21 -2.32 17.01
N ARG A 187 1.99 -2.49 16.48
CA ARG A 187 1.52 -3.73 15.84
C ARG A 187 1.01 -3.55 14.41
N ILE A 188 0.93 -2.31 13.90
CA ILE A 188 0.37 -2.04 12.55
C ILE A 188 1.08 -2.78 11.42
N PHE A 189 2.34 -3.16 11.61
CA PHE A 189 3.13 -3.90 10.65
C PHE A 189 3.05 -5.43 10.83
N ASP A 190 2.32 -5.92 11.82
CA ASP A 190 2.14 -7.37 12.02
C ASP A 190 1.08 -7.91 11.05
N ALA A 191 1.27 -9.15 10.61
CA ALA A 191 0.33 -9.79 9.69
C ALA A 191 -1.04 -9.96 10.35
N PHE A 192 -2.10 -9.74 9.56
CA PHE A 192 -3.50 -9.89 9.97
C PHE A 192 -3.97 -8.95 11.08
N GLN A 193 -3.19 -7.90 11.38
CA GLN A 193 -3.59 -6.90 12.36
C GLN A 193 -4.61 -5.92 11.77
N ARG A 194 -5.66 -5.71 12.52
CA ARG A 194 -6.70 -4.71 12.22
C ARG A 194 -6.89 -3.90 13.49
N GLY A 195 -6.87 -2.57 13.39
CA GLY A 195 -7.13 -1.72 14.57
C GLY A 195 -8.51 -2.02 15.15
N ASP A 196 -8.67 -1.99 16.47
CA ASP A 196 -9.86 -2.42 17.20
C ASP A 196 -11.17 -1.68 16.81
N LYS A 197 -11.05 -0.52 16.16
CA LYS A 197 -12.20 0.31 15.72
C LYS A 197 -12.52 0.18 14.22
N VAL A 198 -12.02 -0.84 13.52
CA VAL A 198 -12.31 -1.04 12.09
C VAL A 198 -13.62 -1.78 11.94
N GLY A 199 -14.74 -1.05 12.04
CA GLY A 199 -16.01 -1.50 11.46
C GLY A 199 -15.86 -1.61 9.95
N GLU A 200 -16.58 -2.50 9.30
CA GLU A 200 -16.83 -2.71 7.85
C GLU A 200 -15.78 -2.32 6.79
N THR A 201 -14.61 -1.78 7.16
CA THR A 201 -13.55 -1.44 6.20
C THR A 201 -12.84 -2.73 5.77
N ALA A 202 -13.15 -3.21 4.56
CA ALA A 202 -12.61 -4.43 3.99
C ALA A 202 -11.06 -4.40 3.90
N GLY A 203 -10.41 -5.54 4.19
CA GLY A 203 -8.99 -5.76 4.03
C GLY A 203 -8.47 -6.85 4.95
N LEU A 204 -7.52 -7.65 4.47
CA LEU A 204 -6.95 -8.80 5.19
C LEU A 204 -5.98 -8.39 6.32
N GLY A 205 -5.62 -7.12 6.46
CA GLY A 205 -4.61 -6.66 7.42
C GLY A 205 -3.18 -7.06 7.05
N LEU A 206 -2.92 -7.25 5.76
CA LEU A 206 -1.61 -7.68 5.23
C LEU A 206 -0.83 -6.54 4.56
N GLY A 207 -1.47 -5.45 4.16
CA GLY A 207 -0.83 -4.39 3.38
C GLY A 207 0.40 -3.78 4.05
N LEU A 208 0.33 -3.41 5.32
CA LEU A 208 1.47 -2.86 6.05
C LEU A 208 2.54 -3.91 6.39
N TYR A 209 2.14 -5.17 6.63
CA TYR A 209 3.09 -6.28 6.76
C TYR A 209 3.92 -6.44 5.48
N ILE A 210 3.26 -6.42 4.31
CA ILE A 210 3.91 -6.48 3.00
C ILE A 210 4.86 -5.29 2.81
N VAL A 211 4.43 -4.09 3.18
CA VAL A 211 5.26 -2.88 3.14
C VAL A 211 6.53 -3.08 3.94
N ARG A 212 6.45 -3.58 5.18
CA ARG A 212 7.61 -3.84 6.03
C ARG A 212 8.56 -4.85 5.40
N GLU A 213 8.04 -6.02 4.99
CA GLU A 213 8.86 -7.09 4.43
C GLU A 213 9.55 -6.67 3.11
N THR A 214 8.81 -5.99 2.24
CA THR A 214 9.35 -5.50 0.97
C THR A 214 10.41 -4.42 1.18
N ALA A 215 10.16 -3.48 2.08
CA ALA A 215 11.10 -2.43 2.42
C ALA A 215 12.37 -2.98 3.08
N HIS A 216 12.23 -3.97 3.96
CA HIS A 216 13.36 -4.67 4.57
C HIS A 216 14.23 -5.34 3.50
N LEU A 217 13.63 -6.04 2.55
CA LEU A 217 14.35 -6.68 1.44
C LEU A 217 15.09 -5.66 0.56
N LEU A 218 14.47 -4.52 0.28
CA LEU A 218 15.06 -3.42 -0.49
C LEU A 218 16.03 -2.55 0.33
N ARG A 219 16.14 -2.77 1.65
CA ARG A 219 16.88 -1.95 2.60
C ARG A 219 16.42 -0.48 2.59
N HIS A 220 15.13 -0.26 2.47
CA HIS A 220 14.51 1.06 2.51
C HIS A 220 13.91 1.29 3.91
N PRO A 221 14.48 2.18 4.74
CA PRO A 221 13.89 2.50 6.04
C PRO A 221 12.48 3.04 5.91
N ILE A 222 11.57 2.53 6.73
CA ILE A 222 10.21 3.03 6.85
C ILE A 222 9.97 3.53 8.27
N THR A 223 9.35 4.67 8.39
CA THR A 223 8.89 5.24 9.66
C THR A 223 7.44 5.66 9.57
N VAL A 224 6.77 5.72 10.71
CA VAL A 224 5.39 6.19 10.84
C VAL A 224 5.30 7.19 12.00
N ARG A 225 4.55 8.26 11.77
CA ARG A 225 4.09 9.20 12.80
C ARG A 225 2.59 9.33 12.66
N SER A 226 1.87 9.22 13.75
CA SER A 226 0.41 9.34 13.71
C SER A 226 -0.11 9.86 15.04
N VAL A 227 -1.21 10.59 14.95
CA VAL A 227 -1.98 11.06 16.11
C VAL A 227 -3.43 10.65 15.87
N GLU A 228 -4.02 9.92 16.84
CA GLU A 228 -5.41 9.48 16.73
C GLU A 228 -6.34 10.70 16.57
N GLY A 229 -7.16 10.69 15.53
CA GLY A 229 -8.06 11.78 15.17
C GLY A 229 -7.50 12.86 14.24
N GLU A 230 -6.17 12.92 14.05
CA GLU A 230 -5.51 13.97 13.23
C GLU A 230 -5.01 13.44 11.88
N GLY A 231 -4.54 12.17 11.84
CA GLY A 231 -4.03 11.54 10.64
C GLY A 231 -2.70 10.85 10.85
N SER A 232 -2.08 10.44 9.73
CA SER A 232 -0.81 9.70 9.75
C SER A 232 0.16 10.23 8.70
N THR A 233 1.44 10.01 8.95
CA THR A 233 2.53 10.23 8.00
C THR A 233 3.40 9.00 7.98
N PHE A 234 3.44 8.33 6.83
CA PHE A 234 4.37 7.25 6.54
C PHE A 234 5.52 7.79 5.70
N SER A 235 6.76 7.51 6.09
CA SER A 235 7.95 7.97 5.37
C SER A 235 8.80 6.78 4.93
N VAL A 236 9.22 6.77 3.67
CA VAL A 236 10.11 5.77 3.07
C VAL A 236 11.37 6.48 2.59
N VAL A 237 12.54 5.99 3.02
CA VAL A 237 13.83 6.58 2.61
C VAL A 237 14.46 5.68 1.55
N LEU A 238 14.79 6.27 0.41
CA LEU A 238 15.37 5.61 -0.76
C LEU A 238 16.78 6.14 -1.03
N PRO A 239 17.78 5.28 -1.31
CA PRO A 239 19.07 5.74 -1.81
C PRO A 239 18.89 6.37 -3.20
N ARG A 240 19.44 7.55 -3.39
CA ARG A 240 19.43 8.20 -4.69
C ARG A 240 20.41 7.50 -5.63
N TYR A 241 20.02 7.30 -6.87
CA TYR A 241 20.95 6.88 -7.91
C TYR A 241 21.72 8.13 -8.38
N LEU A 242 23.00 8.18 -8.06
CA LEU A 242 23.92 9.23 -8.50
C LEU A 242 24.86 8.60 -9.52
N ASP A 243 24.90 9.14 -10.72
CA ASP A 243 25.85 8.77 -11.79
C ASP A 243 27.28 9.02 -11.37
#